data_4f6780cf6f816008562af87859dfc87c
#
_entry.id   4f6780cf6f816008562af87859dfc87c
#
_cell.length_a   1.000
_cell.length_b   1.000
_cell.length_c   1.000
_cell.angle_alpha   90.00
_cell.angle_beta   90.00
_cell.angle_gamma   90.00
#
_symmetry.space_group_name_H-M   'P 1'
#
loop_
_entity.id
_entity.type
_entity.pdbx_description
1 polymer ?
#
loop_
_entity_poly.entity_id
_entity_poly.type
_entity_poly.pdbx_seq_one_letter_code
_entity_poly.pdbx_strand_id
1 'polypeptide(L)'
;MRILLGISGGVDSAYAAYKLKNEGHEVEGAVIKMHEHTEIDAAIEAAESIGIPLHIIDATEDFDRIIKENFAQEYISGRTPNPCIICNPKVKFKALYDYAMENGFDMIATGHYAKIVKLESDGEVRYTFASPADEKKDQTYMLCRLPEYIIKKTLFPLADMNKADVRQSSRDSGLSAADRGDSQEICFLPNGGYTDFVESRKGKCPSGNFIDDSGAILGAHKGIIHYTVGQRKGLGIALGERVFVTDIDPIANTVTLSPSPKKSTEITITDVVYTGLPEPKSDLTIEALVKPRYTAKKVSARVTFHPNATARVTFSEPTTAAPGQTLTVYNSDGHLLAAGFIK
;
A
#
# COMPACT_ATOMS: atom_id res chain seq x y z
N MET A 1 -14.36 18.05 -18.75
CA MET A 1 -12.90 17.80 -18.57
C MET A 1 -12.53 16.54 -19.33
N ARG A 2 -11.31 16.49 -19.88
CA ARG A 2 -10.72 15.23 -20.38
C ARG A 2 -10.04 14.50 -19.24
N ILE A 3 -10.45 13.27 -18.97
CA ILE A 3 -10.00 12.48 -17.83
C ILE A 3 -9.41 11.15 -18.32
N LEU A 4 -8.16 10.85 -17.92
CA LEU A 4 -7.56 9.54 -18.13
C LEU A 4 -7.78 8.67 -16.90
N LEU A 5 -8.53 7.57 -17.04
CA LEU A 5 -8.86 6.69 -15.92
C LEU A 5 -8.08 5.38 -15.99
N GLY A 6 -7.37 5.05 -14.91
CA GLY A 6 -6.69 3.77 -14.78
C GLY A 6 -7.69 2.61 -14.68
N ILE A 7 -7.77 1.77 -15.72
CA ILE A 7 -8.64 0.58 -15.81
C ILE A 7 -7.81 -0.67 -15.55
N SER A 8 -8.25 -1.47 -14.58
CA SER A 8 -7.61 -2.75 -14.24
C SER A 8 -8.41 -3.98 -14.71
N GLY A 9 -9.56 -3.76 -15.35
CA GLY A 9 -10.52 -4.82 -15.66
C GLY A 9 -11.43 -5.21 -14.48
N GLY A 10 -11.18 -4.71 -13.27
CA GLY A 10 -12.02 -4.94 -12.09
C GLY A 10 -13.22 -3.98 -12.03
N VAL A 11 -14.26 -4.38 -11.28
CA VAL A 11 -15.55 -3.67 -11.16
C VAL A 11 -15.40 -2.21 -10.73
N ASP A 12 -14.47 -1.91 -9.81
CA ASP A 12 -14.31 -0.55 -9.28
C ASP A 12 -13.82 0.43 -10.36
N SER A 13 -12.80 0.06 -11.10
CA SER A 13 -12.27 0.91 -12.18
C SER A 13 -13.27 1.07 -13.33
N ALA A 14 -13.98 -0.02 -13.70
CA ALA A 14 -15.01 0.03 -14.73
C ALA A 14 -16.16 0.96 -14.33
N TYR A 15 -16.68 0.81 -13.10
CA TYR A 15 -17.77 1.67 -12.64
C TYR A 15 -17.34 3.12 -12.46
N ALA A 16 -16.11 3.37 -11.98
CA ALA A 16 -15.59 4.73 -11.88
C ALA A 16 -15.55 5.43 -13.26
N ALA A 17 -15.15 4.71 -14.31
CA ALA A 17 -15.15 5.24 -15.68
C ALA A 17 -16.57 5.51 -16.19
N TYR A 18 -17.48 4.55 -16.01
CA TYR A 18 -18.89 4.69 -16.38
C TYR A 18 -19.55 5.88 -15.69
N LYS A 19 -19.31 6.04 -14.37
CA LYS A 19 -19.83 7.15 -13.58
C LYS A 19 -19.36 8.51 -14.12
N LEU A 20 -18.07 8.70 -14.33
CA LEU A 20 -17.52 9.95 -14.85
C LEU A 20 -18.03 10.27 -16.25
N LYS A 21 -18.16 9.26 -17.13
CA LYS A 21 -18.75 9.44 -18.46
C LYS A 21 -20.20 9.92 -18.38
N ASN A 22 -21.01 9.34 -17.48
CA ASN A 22 -22.40 9.75 -17.29
C ASN A 22 -22.53 11.13 -16.62
N GLU A 23 -21.53 11.60 -15.91
CA GLU A 23 -21.43 12.97 -15.39
C GLU A 23 -21.05 13.99 -16.48
N GLY A 24 -20.88 13.56 -17.73
CA GLY A 24 -20.61 14.42 -18.88
C GLY A 24 -19.13 14.75 -19.08
N HIS A 25 -18.22 13.94 -18.53
CA HIS A 25 -16.79 14.06 -18.78
C HIS A 25 -16.39 13.29 -20.06
N GLU A 26 -15.35 13.77 -20.73
CA GLU A 26 -14.65 13.02 -21.76
C GLU A 26 -13.67 12.06 -21.08
N VAL A 27 -14.00 10.77 -21.06
CA VAL A 27 -13.24 9.75 -20.33
C VAL A 27 -12.56 8.82 -21.30
N GLU A 28 -11.25 8.63 -21.13
CA GLU A 28 -10.47 7.60 -21.79
C GLU A 28 -9.85 6.69 -20.73
N GLY A 29 -9.75 5.39 -21.03
CA GLY A 29 -9.15 4.40 -20.13
C GLY A 29 -7.65 4.28 -20.35
N ALA A 30 -6.92 3.87 -19.31
CA ALA A 30 -5.53 3.43 -19.44
C ALA A 30 -5.29 2.18 -18.60
N VAL A 31 -4.73 1.13 -19.19
CA VAL A 31 -4.18 -0.02 -18.46
C VAL A 31 -2.67 0.16 -18.33
N ILE A 32 -2.16 0.13 -17.11
CA ILE A 32 -0.71 0.17 -16.86
C ILE A 32 -0.19 -1.28 -16.86
N LYS A 33 0.52 -1.66 -17.92
CA LYS A 33 1.18 -2.95 -18.01
C LYS A 33 2.42 -2.94 -17.14
N MET A 34 2.35 -3.61 -16.00
CA MET A 34 3.44 -3.64 -14.99
C MET A 34 4.21 -4.96 -14.99
N HIS A 35 3.58 -6.06 -15.40
CA HIS A 35 4.16 -7.40 -15.42
C HIS A 35 3.37 -8.31 -16.37
N GLU A 36 3.86 -9.51 -16.57
CA GLU A 36 3.30 -10.53 -17.48
C GLU A 36 1.87 -10.98 -17.12
N HIS A 37 1.48 -10.84 -15.85
CA HIS A 37 0.13 -11.17 -15.35
C HIS A 37 -0.82 -9.96 -15.34
N THR A 38 -0.45 -8.83 -15.97
CA THR A 38 -1.36 -7.69 -16.07
C THR A 38 -2.54 -8.08 -16.98
N GLU A 39 -3.75 -7.99 -16.45
CA GLU A 39 -4.99 -8.42 -17.14
C GLU A 39 -5.42 -7.40 -18.21
N ILE A 40 -4.67 -7.32 -19.31
CA ILE A 40 -4.92 -6.37 -20.41
C ILE A 40 -6.26 -6.66 -21.10
N ASP A 41 -6.55 -7.94 -21.41
CA ASP A 41 -7.81 -8.33 -22.06
C ASP A 41 -9.03 -7.95 -21.22
N ALA A 42 -8.94 -8.12 -19.91
CA ALA A 42 -9.97 -7.71 -18.98
C ALA A 42 -10.20 -6.18 -18.98
N ALA A 43 -9.15 -5.40 -19.13
CA ALA A 43 -9.24 -3.94 -19.23
C ALA A 43 -9.85 -3.52 -20.60
N ILE A 44 -9.53 -4.23 -21.68
CA ILE A 44 -10.13 -4.02 -23.01
C ILE A 44 -11.65 -4.27 -22.95
N GLU A 45 -12.07 -5.45 -22.46
CA GLU A 45 -13.49 -5.79 -22.32
C GLU A 45 -14.25 -4.76 -21.45
N ALA A 46 -13.64 -4.29 -20.36
CA ALA A 46 -14.26 -3.28 -19.51
C ALA A 46 -14.42 -1.94 -20.24
N ALA A 47 -13.38 -1.48 -20.98
CA ALA A 47 -13.44 -0.24 -21.74
C ALA A 47 -14.47 -0.30 -22.88
N GLU A 48 -14.53 -1.42 -23.61
CA GLU A 48 -15.51 -1.68 -24.65
C GLU A 48 -16.95 -1.67 -24.10
N SER A 49 -17.19 -2.30 -22.94
CA SER A 49 -18.52 -2.32 -22.31
C SER A 49 -19.01 -0.93 -21.91
N ILE A 50 -18.09 -0.01 -21.63
CA ILE A 50 -18.37 1.39 -21.29
C ILE A 50 -18.44 2.26 -22.57
N GLY A 51 -17.84 1.82 -23.67
CA GLY A 51 -17.69 2.55 -24.93
C GLY A 51 -16.74 3.74 -24.79
N ILE A 52 -15.53 3.50 -24.26
CA ILE A 52 -14.44 4.48 -24.16
C ILE A 52 -13.16 3.95 -24.81
N PRO A 53 -12.29 4.84 -25.35
CA PRO A 53 -10.96 4.46 -25.81
C PRO A 53 -10.12 3.89 -24.67
N LEU A 54 -9.19 2.96 -24.98
CA LEU A 54 -8.23 2.40 -24.01
C LEU A 54 -6.81 2.56 -24.52
N HIS A 55 -5.94 3.06 -23.65
CA HIS A 55 -4.50 3.17 -23.85
C HIS A 55 -3.77 2.08 -23.06
N ILE A 56 -2.69 1.54 -23.61
CA ILE A 56 -1.80 0.60 -22.92
C ILE A 56 -0.51 1.34 -22.62
N ILE A 57 -0.21 1.54 -21.34
CA ILE A 57 1.00 2.21 -20.87
C ILE A 57 1.95 1.13 -20.35
N ASP A 58 3.10 0.95 -21.00
CA ASP A 58 4.10 -0.02 -20.58
C ASP A 58 4.97 0.57 -19.46
N ALA A 59 4.93 -0.03 -18.29
CA ALA A 59 5.73 0.30 -17.11
C ALA A 59 6.46 -0.94 -16.56
N THR A 60 6.68 -1.97 -17.41
CA THR A 60 7.26 -3.25 -16.98
C THR A 60 8.69 -3.11 -16.47
N GLU A 61 9.52 -2.28 -17.11
CA GLU A 61 10.90 -2.05 -16.72
C GLU A 61 10.99 -1.37 -15.34
N ASP A 62 10.24 -0.28 -15.16
CA ASP A 62 10.21 0.44 -13.87
C ASP A 62 9.63 -0.44 -12.76
N PHE A 63 8.60 -1.22 -13.06
CA PHE A 63 8.01 -2.13 -12.08
C PHE A 63 9.01 -3.21 -11.66
N ASP A 64 9.74 -3.79 -12.59
CA ASP A 64 10.77 -4.79 -12.28
C ASP A 64 11.89 -4.21 -11.43
N ARG A 65 12.45 -3.09 -11.87
CA ARG A 65 13.57 -2.42 -11.21
C ARG A 65 13.22 -1.84 -9.84
N ILE A 66 12.04 -1.24 -9.70
CA ILE A 66 11.67 -0.50 -8.48
C ILE A 66 10.92 -1.41 -7.50
N ILE A 67 9.96 -2.21 -7.98
CA ILE A 67 9.03 -2.93 -7.12
C ILE A 67 9.50 -4.35 -6.85
N LYS A 68 9.75 -5.14 -7.91
CA LYS A 68 10.14 -6.54 -7.74
C LYS A 68 11.50 -6.64 -7.05
N GLU A 69 12.45 -5.76 -7.40
CA GLU A 69 13.78 -5.74 -6.78
C GLU A 69 13.71 -5.30 -5.30
N ASN A 70 12.99 -4.22 -4.99
CA ASN A 70 12.78 -3.78 -3.60
C ASN A 70 12.10 -4.87 -2.76
N PHE A 71 11.08 -5.53 -3.31
CA PHE A 71 10.35 -6.60 -2.62
C PHE A 71 11.30 -7.74 -2.21
N ALA A 72 12.13 -8.21 -3.14
CA ALA A 72 13.11 -9.26 -2.84
C ALA A 72 14.16 -8.79 -1.83
N GLN A 73 14.66 -7.54 -1.96
CA GLN A 73 15.66 -6.97 -1.07
C GLN A 73 15.15 -6.83 0.37
N GLU A 74 13.89 -6.41 0.55
CA GLU A 74 13.29 -6.28 1.88
C GLU A 74 13.22 -7.64 2.60
N TYR A 75 12.79 -8.70 1.90
CA TYR A 75 12.71 -10.04 2.51
C TYR A 75 14.08 -10.61 2.92
N ILE A 76 15.10 -10.46 2.08
CA ILE A 76 16.45 -10.92 2.47
C ILE A 76 17.08 -10.09 3.60
N SER A 77 16.53 -8.88 3.83
CA SER A 77 16.91 -8.03 4.95
C SER A 77 16.05 -8.26 6.22
N GLY A 78 15.28 -9.35 6.27
CA GLY A 78 14.44 -9.71 7.41
C GLY A 78 13.22 -8.80 7.61
N ARG A 79 12.89 -7.96 6.62
CA ARG A 79 11.75 -7.03 6.70
C ARG A 79 10.56 -7.54 5.89
N THR A 80 9.37 -7.03 6.21
CA THR A 80 8.13 -7.42 5.55
C THR A 80 7.59 -6.25 4.72
N PRO A 81 7.83 -6.23 3.38
CA PRO A 81 7.42 -5.13 2.52
C PRO A 81 5.92 -5.12 2.25
N ASN A 82 5.39 -3.93 1.94
CA ASN A 82 4.12 -3.75 1.24
C ASN A 82 4.40 -3.11 -0.13
N PRO A 83 4.48 -3.89 -1.22
CA PRO A 83 4.89 -3.37 -2.52
C PRO A 83 3.94 -2.31 -3.08
N CYS A 84 2.64 -2.33 -2.73
CA CYS A 84 1.65 -1.36 -3.21
C CYS A 84 1.96 0.07 -2.74
N ILE A 85 2.52 0.24 -1.54
CA ILE A 85 2.89 1.55 -0.97
C ILE A 85 3.97 2.24 -1.82
N ILE A 86 4.87 1.47 -2.41
CA ILE A 86 5.94 1.99 -3.27
C ILE A 86 5.45 2.06 -4.72
N CYS A 87 4.67 1.08 -5.16
CA CYS A 87 4.17 0.98 -6.53
C CYS A 87 3.25 2.16 -6.90
N ASN A 88 2.32 2.52 -6.02
CA ASN A 88 1.39 3.60 -6.32
C ASN A 88 2.11 4.90 -6.69
N PRO A 89 3.00 5.49 -5.85
CA PRO A 89 3.66 6.74 -6.19
C PRO A 89 4.72 6.63 -7.29
N LYS A 90 5.45 5.51 -7.37
CA LYS A 90 6.65 5.43 -8.22
C LYS A 90 6.40 4.78 -9.58
N VAL A 91 5.32 4.01 -9.72
CA VAL A 91 5.02 3.30 -10.98
C VAL A 91 3.59 3.61 -11.43
N LYS A 92 2.57 3.12 -10.72
CA LYS A 92 1.20 3.15 -11.20
C LYS A 92 0.66 4.57 -11.44
N PHE A 93 0.62 5.40 -10.40
CA PHE A 93 0.12 6.77 -10.53
C PHE A 93 1.08 7.66 -11.31
N LYS A 94 2.39 7.41 -11.20
CA LYS A 94 3.39 8.16 -11.98
C LYS A 94 3.18 7.94 -13.48
N ALA A 95 3.12 6.69 -13.93
CA ALA A 95 2.92 6.37 -15.35
C ALA A 95 1.58 6.94 -15.87
N LEU A 96 0.50 6.79 -15.09
CA LEU A 96 -0.80 7.35 -15.44
C LEU A 96 -0.76 8.87 -15.54
N TYR A 97 -0.13 9.54 -14.58
CA TYR A 97 -0.01 10.99 -14.53
C TYR A 97 0.85 11.52 -15.68
N ASP A 98 2.04 10.96 -15.89
CA ASP A 98 2.96 11.41 -16.94
C ASP A 98 2.27 11.30 -18.31
N TYR A 99 1.71 10.14 -18.62
CA TYR A 99 0.97 9.94 -19.85
C TYR A 99 -0.19 10.94 -20.01
N ALA A 100 -0.96 11.18 -18.96
CA ALA A 100 -2.06 12.12 -19.00
C ALA A 100 -1.60 13.55 -19.31
N MET A 101 -0.54 14.01 -18.65
CA MET A 101 -0.01 15.37 -18.86
C MET A 101 0.60 15.56 -20.25
N GLU A 102 1.33 14.55 -20.74
CA GLU A 102 1.91 14.55 -22.09
C GLU A 102 0.85 14.55 -23.20
N ASN A 103 -0.32 13.96 -22.96
CA ASN A 103 -1.40 13.86 -23.94
C ASN A 103 -2.55 14.86 -23.72
N GLY A 104 -2.35 15.86 -22.87
CA GLY A 104 -3.27 16.99 -22.69
C GLY A 104 -4.58 16.64 -21.95
N PHE A 105 -4.56 15.64 -21.07
CA PHE A 105 -5.67 15.38 -20.14
C PHE A 105 -5.65 16.40 -18.98
N ASP A 106 -6.82 16.76 -18.51
CA ASP A 106 -6.98 17.70 -17.39
C ASP A 106 -6.66 17.03 -16.05
N MET A 107 -7.13 15.78 -15.89
CA MET A 107 -7.11 15.00 -14.65
C MET A 107 -6.84 13.53 -14.94
N ILE A 108 -6.35 12.84 -13.93
CA ILE A 108 -6.37 11.38 -13.88
C ILE A 108 -7.44 10.90 -12.91
N ALA A 109 -7.91 9.66 -13.07
CA ALA A 109 -8.84 9.04 -12.13
C ALA A 109 -8.51 7.56 -11.91
N THR A 110 -8.96 7.00 -10.80
CA THR A 110 -8.87 5.55 -10.52
C THR A 110 -10.06 5.09 -9.69
N GLY A 111 -10.32 3.78 -9.69
CA GLY A 111 -11.36 3.15 -8.86
C GLY A 111 -10.98 2.94 -7.39
N HIS A 112 -10.01 3.69 -6.83
CA HIS A 112 -9.67 3.56 -5.42
C HIS A 112 -10.72 4.21 -4.51
N TYR A 113 -10.90 3.61 -3.33
CA TYR A 113 -11.73 4.14 -2.25
C TYR A 113 -10.86 5.03 -1.35
N ALA A 114 -10.85 6.30 -1.63
CA ALA A 114 -10.19 7.35 -0.85
C ALA A 114 -10.88 8.69 -1.13
N LYS A 115 -10.86 9.61 -0.19
CA LYS A 115 -11.37 10.97 -0.37
C LYS A 115 -10.20 11.95 -0.35
N ILE A 116 -10.14 12.85 -1.35
CA ILE A 116 -9.15 13.93 -1.35
C ILE A 116 -9.74 15.11 -0.59
N VAL A 117 -8.99 15.65 0.35
CA VAL A 117 -9.35 16.82 1.14
C VAL A 117 -8.27 17.87 1.08
N LYS A 118 -8.66 19.14 1.31
CA LYS A 118 -7.73 20.27 1.45
C LYS A 118 -7.58 20.57 2.93
N LEU A 119 -6.34 20.70 3.37
CA LEU A 119 -5.99 21.18 4.69
C LEU A 119 -5.33 22.56 4.54
N GLU A 120 -5.81 23.53 5.31
CA GLU A 120 -5.21 24.86 5.40
C GLU A 120 -4.41 24.94 6.69
N SER A 121 -3.13 25.24 6.60
CA SER A 121 -2.24 25.48 7.72
C SER A 121 -1.25 26.58 7.36
N ASP A 122 -1.11 27.58 8.20
CA ASP A 122 -0.17 28.68 8.06
C ASP A 122 -0.26 29.43 6.71
N GLY A 123 -1.46 29.51 6.13
CA GLY A 123 -1.72 30.12 4.83
C GLY A 123 -1.34 29.27 3.62
N GLU A 124 -0.91 28.04 3.81
CA GLU A 124 -0.68 27.05 2.76
C GLU A 124 -1.84 26.05 2.66
N VAL A 125 -2.25 25.76 1.43
CA VAL A 125 -3.26 24.73 1.14
C VAL A 125 -2.54 23.47 0.69
N ARG A 126 -2.77 22.36 1.43
CA ARG A 126 -2.24 21.04 1.11
C ARG A 126 -3.36 20.06 0.75
N TYR A 127 -3.08 19.20 -0.20
CA TYR A 127 -3.99 18.16 -0.63
C TYR A 127 -3.56 16.84 -0.01
N THR A 128 -4.49 16.20 0.71
CA THR A 128 -4.25 14.92 1.36
C THR A 128 -5.48 14.03 1.30
N PHE A 129 -5.48 12.93 2.05
CA PHE A 129 -6.54 11.95 2.04
C PHE A 129 -7.32 11.92 3.34
N ALA A 130 -8.63 11.66 3.21
CA ALA A 130 -9.53 11.23 4.27
C ALA A 130 -10.13 9.86 3.92
N SER A 131 -10.67 9.15 4.92
CA SER A 131 -11.36 7.90 4.70
C SER A 131 -12.56 8.08 3.76
N PRO A 132 -12.84 7.12 2.87
CA PRO A 132 -14.03 7.11 2.03
C PRO A 132 -15.29 6.83 2.86
N ALA A 133 -16.47 6.88 2.21
CA ALA A 133 -17.73 6.51 2.84
C ALA A 133 -17.76 5.03 3.28
N ASP A 134 -17.17 4.13 2.50
CA ASP A 134 -16.96 2.73 2.89
C ASP A 134 -15.63 2.57 3.62
N GLU A 135 -15.62 2.79 4.94
CA GLU A 135 -14.41 2.66 5.77
C GLU A 135 -13.78 1.24 5.71
N LYS A 136 -14.56 0.20 5.39
CA LYS A 136 -14.03 -1.17 5.25
C LYS A 136 -13.17 -1.32 4.01
N LYS A 137 -13.36 -0.45 3.03
CA LYS A 137 -12.61 -0.40 1.77
C LYS A 137 -11.59 0.74 1.75
N ASP A 138 -11.33 1.40 2.88
CA ASP A 138 -10.37 2.50 2.98
C ASP A 138 -8.99 2.10 2.45
N GLN A 139 -8.59 2.74 1.34
CA GLN A 139 -7.31 2.54 0.67
C GLN A 139 -6.34 3.72 0.86
N THR A 140 -6.65 4.68 1.73
CA THR A 140 -5.77 5.82 2.02
C THR A 140 -4.38 5.38 2.48
N TYR A 141 -4.30 4.26 3.21
CA TYR A 141 -3.03 3.64 3.61
C TYR A 141 -2.16 3.26 2.40
N MET A 142 -2.75 2.72 1.34
CA MET A 142 -2.01 2.33 0.12
C MET A 142 -1.59 3.53 -0.73
N LEU A 143 -2.24 4.68 -0.53
CA LEU A 143 -2.01 5.93 -1.26
C LEU A 143 -1.15 6.93 -0.46
N CYS A 144 -0.77 6.59 0.77
CA CYS A 144 -0.18 7.51 1.74
C CYS A 144 1.13 8.18 1.31
N ARG A 145 1.79 7.68 0.28
CA ARG A 145 3.05 8.20 -0.24
C ARG A 145 2.89 8.90 -1.61
N LEU A 146 1.66 9.14 -2.08
CA LEU A 146 1.47 9.89 -3.33
C LEU A 146 1.93 11.34 -3.15
N PRO A 147 2.74 11.87 -4.08
CA PRO A 147 3.16 13.25 -4.04
C PRO A 147 2.00 14.20 -4.34
N GLU A 148 2.03 15.37 -3.73
CA GLU A 148 0.93 16.34 -3.78
C GLU A 148 0.55 16.75 -5.21
N TYR A 149 1.54 16.88 -6.12
CA TYR A 149 1.25 17.26 -7.52
C TYR A 149 0.40 16.21 -8.25
N ILE A 150 0.53 14.92 -7.90
CA ILE A 150 -0.34 13.85 -8.41
C ILE A 150 -1.70 13.92 -7.72
N ILE A 151 -1.74 14.10 -6.39
CA ILE A 151 -3.01 14.18 -5.64
C ILE A 151 -3.90 15.30 -6.21
N LYS A 152 -3.33 16.49 -6.47
CA LYS A 152 -4.04 17.63 -7.05
C LYS A 152 -4.68 17.36 -8.42
N LYS A 153 -4.16 16.40 -9.16
CA LYS A 153 -4.60 16.02 -10.50
C LYS A 153 -5.38 14.70 -10.52
N THR A 154 -5.73 14.15 -9.35
CA THR A 154 -6.41 12.85 -9.23
C THR A 154 -7.86 13.01 -8.79
N LEU A 155 -8.74 12.16 -9.37
CA LEU A 155 -10.12 11.98 -8.93
C LEU A 155 -10.32 10.55 -8.44
N PHE A 156 -11.09 10.41 -7.36
CA PHE A 156 -11.58 9.12 -6.86
C PHE A 156 -13.10 9.09 -6.89
N PRO A 157 -13.70 8.68 -8.01
CA PRO A 157 -15.16 8.77 -8.20
C PRO A 157 -15.98 7.94 -7.21
N LEU A 158 -15.33 6.97 -6.54
CA LEU A 158 -15.97 6.05 -5.59
C LEU A 158 -15.84 6.50 -4.13
N ALA A 159 -15.27 7.68 -3.87
CA ALA A 159 -15.01 8.18 -2.51
C ALA A 159 -16.25 8.19 -1.59
N ASP A 160 -17.40 8.53 -2.14
CA ASP A 160 -18.65 8.67 -1.41
C ASP A 160 -19.63 7.49 -1.66
N MET A 161 -19.14 6.32 -2.13
CA MET A 161 -19.92 5.13 -2.44
C MET A 161 -19.52 3.91 -1.61
N ASN A 162 -20.48 3.04 -1.31
CA ASN A 162 -20.20 1.74 -0.72
C ASN A 162 -19.91 0.70 -1.80
N LYS A 163 -19.07 -0.27 -1.53
CA LYS A 163 -18.71 -1.35 -2.47
C LYS A 163 -19.92 -2.14 -2.95
N ALA A 164 -20.91 -2.37 -2.08
CA ALA A 164 -22.13 -3.08 -2.45
C ALA A 164 -22.94 -2.30 -3.51
N ASP A 165 -23.03 -0.98 -3.34
CA ASP A 165 -23.75 -0.10 -4.29
C ASP A 165 -23.02 -0.04 -5.63
N VAL A 166 -21.69 0.02 -5.62
CA VAL A 166 -20.85 -0.03 -6.82
C VAL A 166 -21.10 -1.32 -7.61
N ARG A 167 -21.12 -2.48 -6.94
CA ARG A 167 -21.41 -3.76 -7.60
C ARG A 167 -22.83 -3.83 -8.15
N GLN A 168 -23.82 -3.38 -7.39
CA GLN A 168 -25.21 -3.39 -7.84
C GLN A 168 -25.38 -2.47 -9.05
N SER A 169 -24.90 -1.23 -8.96
CA SER A 169 -24.98 -0.25 -10.05
C SER A 169 -24.23 -0.72 -11.31
N SER A 170 -23.12 -1.45 -11.14
CA SER A 170 -22.38 -2.05 -12.27
C SER A 170 -23.22 -3.11 -13.00
N ARG A 171 -23.95 -3.96 -12.27
CA ARG A 171 -24.88 -4.95 -12.85
C ARG A 171 -26.04 -4.27 -13.58
N ASP A 172 -26.66 -3.30 -12.93
CA ASP A 172 -27.80 -2.54 -13.47
C ASP A 172 -27.41 -1.79 -14.76
N SER A 173 -26.14 -1.42 -14.87
CA SER A 173 -25.57 -0.74 -16.05
C SER A 173 -25.01 -1.70 -17.11
N GLY A 174 -25.07 -3.03 -16.88
CA GLY A 174 -24.61 -4.03 -17.84
C GLY A 174 -23.09 -4.08 -18.05
N LEU A 175 -22.29 -3.65 -17.05
CA LEU A 175 -20.83 -3.65 -17.17
C LEU A 175 -20.26 -5.07 -17.08
N SER A 176 -19.39 -5.46 -18.01
CA SER A 176 -18.78 -6.79 -18.07
C SER A 176 -18.00 -7.19 -16.80
N ALA A 177 -17.45 -6.21 -16.09
CA ALA A 177 -16.68 -6.41 -14.88
C ALA A 177 -17.50 -6.61 -13.59
N ALA A 178 -18.85 -6.52 -13.63
CA ALA A 178 -19.72 -6.45 -12.44
C ALA A 178 -19.55 -7.64 -11.46
N ASP A 179 -19.32 -8.85 -12.00
CA ASP A 179 -19.22 -10.09 -11.21
C ASP A 179 -17.77 -10.53 -10.94
N ARG A 180 -16.77 -9.76 -11.39
CA ARG A 180 -15.37 -10.07 -11.11
C ARG A 180 -15.05 -9.89 -9.62
N GLY A 181 -14.27 -10.85 -9.08
CA GLY A 181 -13.78 -10.82 -7.70
C GLY A 181 -12.81 -9.65 -7.43
N ASP A 182 -12.64 -9.32 -6.15
CA ASP A 182 -11.59 -8.39 -5.74
C ASP A 182 -10.25 -9.12 -5.70
N SER A 183 -9.19 -8.51 -6.26
CA SER A 183 -7.83 -9.04 -6.13
C SER A 183 -7.37 -8.94 -4.67
N GLN A 184 -7.00 -10.07 -4.07
CA GLN A 184 -6.59 -10.17 -2.66
C GLN A 184 -5.08 -10.39 -2.50
N GLU A 185 -4.38 -10.75 -3.58
CA GLU A 185 -2.98 -11.14 -3.56
C GLU A 185 -2.07 -10.06 -4.14
N ILE A 186 -0.77 -10.26 -3.96
CA ILE A 186 0.25 -9.41 -4.60
C ILE A 186 0.18 -9.65 -6.11
N CYS A 187 -0.11 -8.61 -6.89
CA CYS A 187 -0.48 -8.68 -8.30
C CYS A 187 0.51 -9.45 -9.20
N PHE A 188 1.81 -9.46 -8.87
CA PHE A 188 2.83 -10.17 -9.64
C PHE A 188 3.17 -11.58 -9.09
N LEU A 189 2.40 -12.06 -8.09
CA LEU A 189 2.55 -13.37 -7.45
C LEU A 189 1.21 -14.13 -7.44
N PRO A 190 0.61 -14.43 -8.60
CA PRO A 190 -0.75 -14.94 -8.68
C PRO A 190 -0.93 -16.32 -8.05
N ASN A 191 0.16 -17.06 -7.81
CA ASN A 191 0.14 -18.41 -7.24
C ASN A 191 0.72 -18.46 -5.80
N GLY A 192 0.87 -17.33 -5.12
CA GLY A 192 1.14 -17.25 -3.68
C GLY A 192 2.58 -17.54 -3.23
N GLY A 193 3.50 -17.91 -4.10
CA GLY A 193 4.87 -18.31 -3.74
C GLY A 193 5.86 -17.14 -3.65
N TYR A 194 5.71 -16.19 -2.71
CA TYR A 194 6.69 -15.09 -2.60
C TYR A 194 8.11 -15.55 -2.29
N THR A 195 8.27 -16.66 -1.58
CA THR A 195 9.59 -17.22 -1.27
C THR A 195 10.31 -17.70 -2.52
N ASP A 196 9.62 -18.42 -3.41
CA ASP A 196 10.17 -18.88 -4.69
C ASP A 196 10.58 -17.69 -5.57
N PHE A 197 9.76 -16.65 -5.57
CA PHE A 197 10.08 -15.42 -6.28
C PHE A 197 11.34 -14.74 -5.72
N VAL A 198 11.47 -14.63 -4.39
CA VAL A 198 12.66 -14.03 -3.75
C VAL A 198 13.88 -14.86 -4.05
N GLU A 199 13.81 -16.21 -3.92
CA GLU A 199 14.92 -17.11 -4.21
C GLU A 199 15.33 -17.10 -5.68
N SER A 200 14.39 -16.95 -6.61
CA SER A 200 14.71 -16.84 -8.04
C SER A 200 15.54 -15.60 -8.37
N ARG A 201 15.38 -14.52 -7.59
CA ARG A 201 16.10 -13.25 -7.80
C ARG A 201 17.39 -13.11 -7.01
N LYS A 202 17.41 -13.65 -5.81
CA LYS A 202 18.51 -13.43 -4.83
C LYS A 202 19.31 -14.69 -4.51
N GLY A 203 18.92 -15.83 -5.08
CA GLY A 203 19.49 -17.13 -4.73
C GLY A 203 18.82 -17.74 -3.51
N LYS A 204 19.10 -19.02 -3.28
CA LYS A 204 18.56 -19.77 -2.13
C LYS A 204 18.96 -19.13 -0.82
N CYS A 205 17.98 -18.91 0.04
CA CYS A 205 18.19 -18.43 1.38
C CYS A 205 18.71 -19.59 2.26
N PRO A 206 19.88 -19.45 2.94
CA PRO A 206 20.44 -20.52 3.75
C PRO A 206 19.54 -20.83 4.96
N SER A 207 19.51 -22.09 5.37
CA SER A 207 18.93 -22.48 6.66
C SER A 207 19.70 -21.84 7.82
N GLY A 208 19.00 -21.53 8.90
CA GLY A 208 19.57 -20.96 10.11
C GLY A 208 18.87 -21.49 11.36
N ASN A 209 18.97 -20.79 12.49
CA ASN A 209 18.45 -21.24 13.75
C ASN A 209 17.25 -20.43 14.24
N PHE A 210 16.23 -21.13 14.73
CA PHE A 210 15.29 -20.55 15.68
C PHE A 210 15.99 -20.41 17.04
N ILE A 211 15.83 -19.25 17.65
CA ILE A 211 16.33 -18.97 19.00
C ILE A 211 15.21 -18.46 19.88
N ASP A 212 15.35 -18.59 21.20
CA ASP A 212 14.50 -17.93 22.17
C ASP A 212 15.03 -16.54 22.55
N ASP A 213 14.31 -15.83 23.45
CA ASP A 213 14.69 -14.49 23.92
C ASP A 213 16.04 -14.47 24.69
N SER A 214 16.56 -15.64 25.14
CA SER A 214 17.87 -15.75 25.75
C SER A 214 19.00 -16.03 24.75
N GLY A 215 18.66 -16.30 23.50
CA GLY A 215 19.58 -16.73 22.44
C GLY A 215 19.81 -18.24 22.39
N ALA A 216 19.09 -19.04 23.20
CA ALA A 216 19.20 -20.50 23.14
C ALA A 216 18.58 -21.05 21.85
N ILE A 217 19.26 -22.01 21.20
CA ILE A 217 18.81 -22.62 19.96
C ILE A 217 17.63 -23.55 20.24
N LEU A 218 16.50 -23.29 19.57
CA LEU A 218 15.28 -24.09 19.64
C LEU A 218 15.18 -25.13 18.50
N GLY A 219 15.85 -24.89 17.39
CA GLY A 219 15.84 -25.77 16.21
C GLY A 219 16.29 -25.02 14.96
N ALA A 220 16.22 -25.70 13.80
CA ALA A 220 16.62 -25.12 12.52
C ALA A 220 15.41 -24.58 11.75
N HIS A 221 15.59 -23.44 11.07
CA HIS A 221 14.62 -22.90 10.10
C HIS A 221 15.14 -23.03 8.66
N LYS A 222 14.23 -22.95 7.68
CA LYS A 222 14.53 -23.16 6.25
C LYS A 222 14.96 -21.90 5.47
N GLY A 223 15.32 -20.84 6.18
CA GLY A 223 15.71 -19.54 5.63
C GLY A 223 14.82 -18.42 6.18
N ILE A 224 15.42 -17.27 6.50
CA ILE A 224 14.70 -16.14 7.15
C ILE A 224 13.53 -15.59 6.33
N ILE A 225 13.61 -15.67 4.99
CA ILE A 225 12.56 -15.17 4.08
C ILE A 225 11.21 -15.88 4.25
N HIS A 226 11.17 -17.05 4.88
CA HIS A 226 9.95 -17.81 5.14
C HIS A 226 9.17 -17.31 6.37
N TYR A 227 9.69 -16.29 7.06
CA TYR A 227 9.15 -15.82 8.34
C TYR A 227 8.89 -14.32 8.31
N THR A 228 7.94 -13.91 9.14
CA THR A 228 7.53 -12.51 9.27
C THR A 228 7.31 -12.21 10.74
N VAL A 229 7.77 -11.06 11.23
CA VAL A 229 7.52 -10.62 12.61
C VAL A 229 6.02 -10.59 12.90
N GLY A 230 5.63 -11.27 13.99
CA GLY A 230 4.24 -11.50 14.37
C GLY A 230 3.63 -12.80 13.85
N GLN A 231 4.33 -13.54 12.99
CA GLN A 231 3.86 -14.84 12.49
C GLN A 231 3.75 -15.86 13.65
N ARG A 232 2.64 -16.64 13.63
CA ARG A 232 2.37 -17.70 14.61
C ARG A 232 2.22 -19.08 13.98
N LYS A 233 1.67 -19.15 12.76
CA LYS A 233 1.38 -20.41 12.06
C LYS A 233 2.45 -20.68 11.01
N GLY A 234 2.65 -21.96 10.67
CA GLY A 234 3.56 -22.37 9.60
C GLY A 234 5.04 -22.22 9.95
N LEU A 235 5.40 -22.20 11.23
CA LEU A 235 6.80 -22.09 11.67
C LEU A 235 7.61 -23.36 11.39
N GLY A 236 6.94 -24.53 11.32
CA GLY A 236 7.63 -25.81 11.05
C GLY A 236 8.44 -26.35 12.24
N ILE A 237 8.17 -25.84 13.45
CA ILE A 237 8.78 -26.30 14.70
C ILE A 237 7.69 -26.63 15.74
N ALA A 238 7.90 -27.66 16.51
CA ALA A 238 6.99 -28.09 17.58
C ALA A 238 7.65 -27.85 18.95
N LEU A 239 7.17 -26.85 19.67
CA LEU A 239 7.71 -26.45 20.99
C LEU A 239 6.75 -26.76 22.14
N GLY A 240 5.58 -27.42 21.86
CA GLY A 240 4.59 -27.76 22.89
C GLY A 240 3.72 -26.58 23.34
N GLU A 241 4.07 -25.35 22.99
CA GLU A 241 3.35 -24.12 23.32
C GLU A 241 3.20 -23.18 22.10
N ARG A 242 2.39 -22.13 22.28
CA ARG A 242 2.24 -21.11 21.23
C ARG A 242 3.43 -20.18 21.27
N VAL A 243 4.01 -19.98 20.08
CA VAL A 243 5.09 -19.00 19.91
C VAL A 243 4.84 -18.10 18.72
N PHE A 244 5.48 -16.93 18.74
CA PHE A 244 5.41 -15.89 17.72
C PHE A 244 6.82 -15.53 17.28
N VAL A 245 7.01 -15.26 16.00
CA VAL A 245 8.22 -14.60 15.52
C VAL A 245 8.26 -13.18 16.09
N THR A 246 9.29 -12.88 16.87
CA THR A 246 9.44 -11.56 17.51
C THR A 246 10.59 -10.75 16.92
N ASP A 247 11.55 -11.41 16.28
CA ASP A 247 12.66 -10.77 15.60
C ASP A 247 13.25 -11.66 14.48
N ILE A 248 13.86 -11.03 13.49
CA ILE A 248 14.57 -11.68 12.38
C ILE A 248 15.90 -10.97 12.20
N ASP A 249 17.00 -11.65 12.46
CA ASP A 249 18.35 -11.13 12.23
C ASP A 249 18.93 -11.73 10.93
N PRO A 250 19.03 -10.95 9.85
CA PRO A 250 19.56 -11.43 8.58
C PRO A 250 21.08 -11.66 8.61
N ILE A 251 21.81 -11.02 9.54
CA ILE A 251 23.28 -11.16 9.66
C ILE A 251 23.62 -12.43 10.40
N ALA A 252 23.00 -12.66 11.56
CA ALA A 252 23.16 -13.88 12.35
C ALA A 252 22.40 -15.08 11.74
N ASN A 253 21.52 -14.83 10.77
CA ASN A 253 20.62 -15.82 10.18
C ASN A 253 19.79 -16.54 11.24
N THR A 254 19.15 -15.75 12.13
CA THR A 254 18.33 -16.27 13.22
C THR A 254 16.91 -15.70 13.18
N VAL A 255 15.96 -16.49 13.67
CA VAL A 255 14.55 -16.11 13.87
C VAL A 255 14.24 -16.32 15.34
N THR A 256 13.92 -15.23 16.05
CA THR A 256 13.58 -15.29 17.48
C THR A 256 12.11 -15.65 17.67
N LEU A 257 11.87 -16.62 18.53
CA LEU A 257 10.52 -17.08 18.91
C LEU A 257 10.25 -16.80 20.38
N SER A 258 9.10 -16.20 20.67
CA SER A 258 8.65 -15.88 22.04
C SER A 258 7.21 -16.33 22.27
N PRO A 259 6.81 -16.66 23.51
CA PRO A 259 5.43 -17.04 23.85
C PRO A 259 4.39 -15.94 23.58
N SER A 260 4.83 -14.68 23.52
CA SER A 260 3.98 -13.50 23.30
C SER A 260 4.49 -12.67 22.11
N PRO A 261 3.60 -12.03 21.35
CA PRO A 261 4.03 -11.14 20.27
C PRO A 261 4.76 -9.92 20.84
N LYS A 262 5.83 -9.49 20.16
CA LYS A 262 6.57 -8.28 20.53
C LYS A 262 5.66 -7.06 20.39
N LYS A 263 5.52 -6.32 21.47
CA LYS A 263 4.83 -5.03 21.49
C LYS A 263 5.82 -3.94 21.93
N SER A 264 5.73 -2.80 21.29
CA SER A 264 6.55 -1.64 21.56
C SER A 264 5.69 -0.47 22.04
N THR A 265 6.17 0.28 23.00
CA THR A 265 5.61 1.58 23.41
C THR A 265 6.17 2.72 22.56
N GLU A 266 7.32 2.50 21.94
CA GLU A 266 7.99 3.47 21.10
C GLU A 266 8.63 2.79 19.89
N ILE A 267 8.55 3.44 18.73
CA ILE A 267 9.24 3.03 17.49
C ILE A 267 9.77 4.27 16.78
N THR A 268 10.71 4.03 15.87
CA THR A 268 11.18 5.03 14.89
C THR A 268 10.65 4.70 13.51
N ILE A 269 10.19 5.71 12.78
CA ILE A 269 9.90 5.60 11.35
C ILE A 269 10.91 6.43 10.56
N THR A 270 11.22 5.97 9.35
CA THR A 270 12.20 6.58 8.45
C THR A 270 11.59 6.83 7.08
N ASP A 271 12.28 7.60 6.24
CA ASP A 271 11.79 7.97 4.90
C ASP A 271 10.36 8.54 4.97
N VAL A 272 10.17 9.48 5.91
CA VAL A 272 8.87 10.10 6.15
C VAL A 272 8.51 11.00 4.96
N VAL A 273 7.29 10.81 4.46
CA VAL A 273 6.67 11.71 3.47
C VAL A 273 5.52 12.46 4.11
N TYR A 274 5.36 13.71 3.73
CA TYR A 274 4.39 14.64 4.29
C TYR A 274 3.33 14.96 3.22
N THR A 275 2.06 14.60 3.48
CA THR A 275 0.93 14.93 2.59
C THR A 275 0.07 16.05 3.18
N GLY A 276 -0.33 15.92 4.44
CA GLY A 276 -1.19 16.88 5.13
C GLY A 276 -0.45 17.85 6.04
N LEU A 277 0.88 17.73 6.19
CA LEU A 277 1.73 18.63 6.96
C LEU A 277 2.87 19.16 6.08
N PRO A 278 3.39 20.36 6.35
CA PRO A 278 4.66 20.78 5.79
C PRO A 278 5.81 19.94 6.36
N GLU A 279 6.86 19.75 5.57
CA GLU A 279 8.09 19.16 6.07
C GLU A 279 8.67 20.04 7.19
N PRO A 280 8.92 19.48 8.39
CA PRO A 280 9.33 20.29 9.54
C PRO A 280 10.78 20.74 9.41
N LYS A 281 11.04 22.03 9.71
CA LYS A 281 12.38 22.63 9.74
C LYS A 281 13.10 22.43 11.08
N SER A 282 12.37 22.06 12.12
CA SER A 282 12.83 21.71 13.46
C SER A 282 11.93 20.60 14.02
N ASP A 283 12.27 20.01 15.13
CA ASP A 283 11.43 18.99 15.75
C ASP A 283 10.00 19.49 15.96
N LEU A 284 9.04 18.72 15.42
CA LEU A 284 7.60 18.99 15.52
C LEU A 284 6.93 17.82 16.24
N THR A 285 6.35 18.08 17.40
CA THR A 285 5.61 17.07 18.17
C THR A 285 4.12 17.33 18.07
N ILE A 286 3.35 16.29 17.74
CA ILE A 286 1.88 16.33 17.68
C ILE A 286 1.28 15.11 18.37
N GLU A 287 0.05 15.26 18.89
CA GLU A 287 -0.82 14.14 19.24
C GLU A 287 -1.58 13.73 17.97
N ALA A 288 -1.60 12.44 17.66
CA ALA A 288 -2.11 11.94 16.40
C ALA A 288 -2.75 10.55 16.55
N LEU A 289 -3.51 10.15 15.53
CA LEU A 289 -3.91 8.77 15.32
C LEU A 289 -2.92 8.11 14.37
N VAL A 290 -2.42 6.92 14.69
CA VAL A 290 -1.46 6.20 13.85
C VAL A 290 -1.96 4.81 13.50
N LYS A 291 -1.60 4.34 12.29
CA LYS A 291 -1.94 3.00 11.81
C LYS A 291 -0.66 2.28 11.41
N PRO A 292 -0.15 1.33 12.23
CA PRO A 292 1.17 0.72 12.03
C PRO A 292 1.21 -0.39 10.96
N ARG A 293 0.06 -0.76 10.40
CA ARG A 293 -0.08 -1.69 9.27
C ARG A 293 -1.46 -1.58 8.66
N TYR A 294 -1.63 -2.05 7.44
CA TYR A 294 -2.90 -1.94 6.69
C TYR A 294 -4.12 -2.46 7.46
N THR A 295 -4.00 -3.64 8.09
CA THR A 295 -5.13 -4.29 8.79
C THR A 295 -5.32 -3.82 10.23
N ALA A 296 -4.43 -2.96 10.77
CA ALA A 296 -4.56 -2.45 12.13
C ALA A 296 -5.64 -1.37 12.22
N LYS A 297 -6.23 -1.22 13.41
CA LYS A 297 -7.02 -0.03 13.75
C LYS A 297 -6.09 1.15 14.01
N LYS A 298 -6.60 2.36 13.83
CA LYS A 298 -5.93 3.58 14.25
C LYS A 298 -5.84 3.59 15.78
N VAL A 299 -4.67 3.94 16.33
CA VAL A 299 -4.40 4.06 17.76
C VAL A 299 -3.81 5.43 18.06
N SER A 300 -4.05 5.97 19.27
CA SER A 300 -3.50 7.25 19.68
C SER A 300 -2.00 7.14 19.94
N ALA A 301 -1.26 8.14 19.50
CA ALA A 301 0.19 8.23 19.70
C ALA A 301 0.66 9.69 19.70
N ARG A 302 1.77 9.92 20.36
CA ARG A 302 2.57 11.14 20.23
C ARG A 302 3.61 10.91 19.15
N VAL A 303 3.67 11.80 18.16
CA VAL A 303 4.61 11.70 17.03
C VAL A 303 5.50 12.93 17.04
N THR A 304 6.82 12.71 17.14
CA THR A 304 7.83 13.75 17.01
C THR A 304 8.55 13.58 15.67
N PHE A 305 8.26 14.45 14.74
CA PHE A 305 8.93 14.52 13.43
C PHE A 305 10.24 15.29 13.55
N HIS A 306 11.27 14.80 12.86
CA HIS A 306 12.59 15.43 12.79
C HIS A 306 12.89 15.90 11.35
N PRO A 307 13.72 16.94 11.16
CA PRO A 307 14.03 17.50 9.83
C PRO A 307 14.73 16.54 8.85
N ASN A 308 15.20 15.39 9.33
CA ASN A 308 15.92 14.38 8.54
C ASN A 308 14.98 13.28 7.99
N ALA A 309 13.71 13.59 7.78
CA ALA A 309 12.69 12.65 7.33
C ALA A 309 12.57 11.38 8.21
N THR A 310 12.78 11.53 9.52
CA THR A 310 12.50 10.51 10.52
C THR A 310 11.45 11.00 11.50
N ALA A 311 10.79 10.07 12.20
CA ALA A 311 9.97 10.45 13.35
C ALA A 311 10.01 9.37 14.42
N ARG A 312 9.88 9.85 15.67
CA ARG A 312 9.65 9.00 16.84
C ARG A 312 8.15 8.93 17.11
N VAL A 313 7.65 7.71 17.29
CA VAL A 313 6.23 7.45 17.57
C VAL A 313 6.12 6.77 18.91
N THR A 314 5.51 7.44 19.88
CA THR A 314 5.25 6.90 21.23
C THR A 314 3.76 6.57 21.33
N PHE A 315 3.42 5.28 21.40
CA PHE A 315 2.05 4.81 21.47
C PHE A 315 1.45 5.02 22.88
N SER A 316 0.16 5.32 22.95
CA SER A 316 -0.56 5.37 24.23
C SER A 316 -0.64 4.00 24.92
N GLU A 317 -0.64 2.91 24.12
CA GLU A 317 -0.62 1.52 24.59
C GLU A 317 0.36 0.68 23.77
N PRO A 318 1.02 -0.34 24.38
CA PRO A 318 1.97 -1.19 23.68
C PRO A 318 1.35 -1.83 22.41
N THR A 319 1.94 -1.55 21.28
CA THR A 319 1.40 -1.89 19.95
C THR A 319 2.37 -2.76 19.16
N THR A 320 1.85 -3.72 18.39
CA THR A 320 2.66 -4.53 17.48
C THR A 320 2.98 -3.72 16.23
N ALA A 321 4.27 -3.56 15.94
CA ALA A 321 4.79 -2.88 14.77
C ALA A 321 5.94 -3.71 14.19
N ALA A 322 5.90 -4.01 12.90
CA ALA A 322 6.90 -4.85 12.25
C ALA A 322 7.81 -4.01 11.35
N PRO A 323 9.13 -4.24 11.37
CA PRO A 323 10.07 -3.57 10.48
C PRO A 323 9.70 -3.75 9.01
N GLY A 324 9.89 -2.69 8.21
CA GLY A 324 9.53 -2.66 6.78
C GLY A 324 8.06 -2.34 6.49
N GLN A 325 7.17 -2.45 7.48
CA GLN A 325 5.79 -1.97 7.32
C GLN A 325 5.74 -0.44 7.35
N THR A 326 4.72 0.12 6.70
CA THR A 326 4.47 1.56 6.75
C THR A 326 3.64 1.90 7.98
N LEU A 327 4.01 2.97 8.68
CA LEU A 327 3.14 3.62 9.65
C LEU A 327 2.58 4.89 9.02
N THR A 328 1.26 5.05 9.07
CA THR A 328 0.56 6.26 8.63
C THR A 328 0.09 7.07 9.82
N VAL A 329 0.19 8.39 9.70
CA VAL A 329 -0.17 9.37 10.76
C VAL A 329 -1.36 10.19 10.29
N TYR A 330 -2.38 10.31 11.12
CA TYR A 330 -3.61 11.04 10.85
C TYR A 330 -3.89 12.06 11.95
N ASN A 331 -4.57 13.16 11.61
CA ASN A 331 -5.12 14.08 12.61
C ASN A 331 -6.36 13.48 13.31
N SER A 332 -6.94 14.24 14.24
CA SER A 332 -8.17 13.87 14.97
C SER A 332 -9.37 13.61 14.05
N ASP A 333 -9.45 14.29 12.91
CA ASP A 333 -10.53 14.16 11.92
C ASP A 333 -10.33 12.98 10.98
N GLY A 334 -9.20 12.25 11.12
CA GLY A 334 -8.85 11.11 10.29
C GLY A 334 -8.22 11.47 8.95
N HIS A 335 -7.79 12.72 8.76
CA HIS A 335 -7.05 13.14 7.57
C HIS A 335 -5.58 12.71 7.67
N LEU A 336 -5.06 12.16 6.59
CA LEU A 336 -3.68 11.71 6.51
C LEU A 336 -2.71 12.90 6.60
N LEU A 337 -1.73 12.83 7.48
CA LEU A 337 -0.72 13.87 7.69
C LEU A 337 0.63 13.48 7.09
N ALA A 338 1.07 12.27 7.39
CA ALA A 338 2.38 11.76 6.99
C ALA A 338 2.40 10.24 7.00
N ALA A 339 3.45 9.66 6.38
CA ALA A 339 3.72 8.22 6.43
C ALA A 339 5.23 7.95 6.37
N GLY A 340 5.69 6.89 7.06
CA GLY A 340 7.08 6.46 7.04
C GLY A 340 7.22 4.95 7.27
N PHE A 341 8.38 4.38 6.96
CA PHE A 341 8.66 2.96 7.17
C PHE A 341 9.15 2.72 8.60
N ILE A 342 8.61 1.69 9.25
CA ILE A 342 9.02 1.23 10.58
C ILE A 342 10.44 0.65 10.46
N LYS A 343 11.34 1.16 11.32
CA LYS A 343 12.74 0.72 11.39
C LYS A 343 12.89 -0.58 12.18
#